data_4327063b47cdcbc0f1ddcf382ce41b36
#
_entry.id   4327063b47cdcbc0f1ddcf382ce41b36
#
_cell.length_a   1.000
_cell.length_b   1.000
_cell.length_c   1.000
_cell.angle_alpha   90.00
_cell.angle_beta   90.00
_cell.angle_gamma   90.00
#
_symmetry.space_group_name_H-M   'P 1'
#
loop_
_entity.id
_entity.type
_entity.pdbx_description
1 polymer ?
#
loop_
_entity_poly.entity_id
_entity_poly.type
_entity_poly.pdbx_seq_one_letter_code
_entity_poly.pdbx_strand_id
1 'polypeptide(L)'
;MAALCVLASCSNSSKQEKADSSSADSVQTPVMSFQDCDLTLGGIHFTKMLNEADKQVSEKAGVITFFAPEKTDLFIDPNDAKLTANTAKVLFTEVDNTKPFTFSVKMKPGFTPDGLYNAADLVVMANDTLYQKFCFEQDERGKHRVVTVRTVGTSDDNNHEVVNQDFIYYKISSDTRTIASYYSLDGKEWQMVRLYRNNYPKNLKVGISSQAPQKGVCVSEFSELRLSTETVGDFRMGE
;
A
#
# COMPACT_ATOMS: atom_id res chain seq x y z
N MET A 1 2.37 -80.27 -35.09
CA MET A 1 3.47 -79.38 -34.82
C MET A 1 3.11 -78.55 -33.62
N ALA A 2 3.67 -78.82 -32.46
CA ALA A 2 3.39 -78.18 -31.21
C ALA A 2 4.47 -77.10 -30.99
N ALA A 3 4.09 -75.83 -30.73
CA ALA A 3 4.97 -74.77 -30.36
C ALA A 3 4.91 -74.56 -28.86
N LEU A 4 6.05 -74.70 -28.22
CA LEU A 4 6.28 -74.59 -26.79
C LEU A 4 6.45 -73.11 -26.43
N CYS A 5 5.59 -72.54 -25.63
CA CYS A 5 5.80 -71.19 -25.04
C CYS A 5 6.54 -71.31 -23.72
N VAL A 6 7.74 -70.73 -23.66
CA VAL A 6 8.53 -70.56 -22.41
C VAL A 6 8.10 -69.25 -21.76
N LEU A 7 7.60 -69.34 -20.50
CA LEU A 7 7.34 -68.20 -19.68
C LEU A 7 8.62 -67.84 -18.92
N ALA A 8 9.17 -66.66 -19.20
CA ALA A 8 10.24 -66.04 -18.43
C ALA A 8 9.63 -65.15 -17.32
N SER A 9 9.87 -65.52 -16.08
CA SER A 9 9.50 -64.72 -14.89
C SER A 9 10.56 -63.67 -14.65
N CYS A 10 10.24 -62.39 -14.83
CA CYS A 10 11.08 -61.28 -14.42
C CYS A 10 10.63 -60.83 -13.03
N SER A 11 11.48 -61.03 -12.03
CA SER A 11 11.38 -60.47 -10.71
C SER A 11 11.72 -58.96 -10.74
N ASN A 12 10.75 -58.14 -10.46
CA ASN A 12 10.90 -56.70 -10.40
C ASN A 12 11.25 -56.30 -8.94
N SER A 13 12.53 -55.94 -8.67
CA SER A 13 12.92 -55.40 -7.42
C SER A 13 12.62 -53.88 -7.42
N SER A 14 11.57 -53.51 -6.68
CA SER A 14 11.23 -52.10 -6.43
C SER A 14 12.31 -51.44 -5.58
N LYS A 15 13.09 -50.57 -6.19
CA LYS A 15 13.86 -49.57 -5.48
C LYS A 15 12.90 -48.48 -4.97
N GLN A 16 12.76 -48.42 -3.66
CA GLN A 16 12.07 -47.35 -2.96
C GLN A 16 12.97 -46.12 -3.02
N GLU A 17 12.64 -45.16 -3.89
CA GLU A 17 13.21 -43.82 -3.86
C GLU A 17 12.68 -43.11 -2.61
N LYS A 18 13.59 -42.77 -1.69
CA LYS A 18 13.31 -41.86 -0.60
C LYS A 18 13.01 -40.48 -1.21
N ALA A 19 11.75 -40.06 -1.07
CA ALA A 19 11.39 -38.67 -1.32
C ALA A 19 12.09 -37.81 -0.28
N ASP A 20 13.04 -37.03 -0.73
CA ASP A 20 13.70 -35.98 0.04
C ASP A 20 12.66 -34.87 0.23
N SER A 21 12.11 -34.81 1.43
CA SER A 21 11.23 -33.71 1.83
C SER A 21 12.09 -32.47 2.06
N SER A 22 12.38 -31.72 1.00
CA SER A 22 12.87 -30.35 1.16
C SER A 22 11.74 -29.57 1.85
N SER A 23 11.90 -29.30 3.15
CA SER A 23 11.13 -28.29 3.85
C SER A 23 11.36 -26.96 3.14
N ALA A 24 10.38 -26.52 2.35
CA ALA A 24 10.34 -25.15 1.92
C ALA A 24 10.23 -24.31 3.19
N ASP A 25 11.32 -23.62 3.57
CA ASP A 25 11.28 -22.56 4.55
C ASP A 25 10.26 -21.53 4.06
N SER A 26 9.06 -21.58 4.60
CA SER A 26 8.08 -20.54 4.39
C SER A 26 8.66 -19.26 5.01
N VAL A 27 9.09 -18.33 4.16
CA VAL A 27 9.44 -16.98 4.59
C VAL A 27 8.18 -16.40 5.24
N GLN A 28 8.13 -16.45 6.58
CA GLN A 28 7.03 -15.83 7.31
C GLN A 28 7.19 -14.32 7.16
N THR A 29 6.28 -13.70 6.43
CA THR A 29 6.15 -12.24 6.42
C THR A 29 5.94 -11.78 7.87
N PRO A 30 6.79 -10.88 8.39
CA PRO A 30 6.61 -10.40 9.76
C PRO A 30 5.20 -9.82 9.93
N VAL A 31 4.47 -10.28 10.94
CA VAL A 31 3.12 -9.78 11.25
C VAL A 31 3.24 -8.32 11.67
N MET A 32 2.56 -7.42 10.96
CA MET A 32 2.50 -6.01 11.34
C MET A 32 1.65 -5.84 12.60
N SER A 33 2.19 -5.10 13.57
CA SER A 33 1.48 -4.75 14.80
C SER A 33 1.15 -3.27 14.81
N PHE A 34 -0.14 -2.93 14.82
CA PHE A 34 -0.58 -1.56 15.04
C PHE A 34 -0.24 -1.12 16.47
N GLN A 35 0.39 0.02 16.58
CA GLN A 35 0.71 0.68 17.84
C GLN A 35 -0.31 1.80 18.09
N ASP A 36 -0.64 2.06 19.34
CA ASP A 36 -1.46 3.21 19.72
C ASP A 36 -0.63 4.49 19.65
N CYS A 37 -1.27 5.57 19.21
CA CYS A 37 -0.74 6.93 19.35
C CYS A 37 -1.86 7.90 19.69
N ASP A 38 -1.49 9.12 20.06
CA ASP A 38 -2.42 10.21 20.39
C ASP A 38 -1.84 11.52 19.83
N LEU A 39 -2.07 11.73 18.52
CA LEU A 39 -1.51 12.86 17.80
C LEU A 39 -2.61 13.58 17.02
N THR A 40 -2.69 14.90 17.17
CA THR A 40 -3.55 15.73 16.31
C THR A 40 -2.68 16.56 15.39
N LEU A 41 -2.72 16.27 14.09
CA LEU A 41 -1.93 16.94 13.05
C LEU A 41 -2.84 17.27 11.86
N GLY A 42 -2.72 18.49 11.33
CA GLY A 42 -3.54 18.95 10.21
C GLY A 42 -5.06 18.90 10.49
N GLY A 43 -5.45 18.98 11.76
CA GLY A 43 -6.85 18.86 12.21
C GLY A 43 -7.38 17.42 12.26
N ILE A 44 -6.57 16.40 11.98
CA ILE A 44 -6.92 14.99 12.08
C ILE A 44 -6.33 14.39 13.36
N HIS A 45 -7.15 13.64 14.10
CA HIS A 45 -6.71 12.89 15.26
C HIS A 45 -6.27 11.48 14.84
N PHE A 46 -4.96 11.22 14.85
CA PHE A 46 -4.37 9.92 14.58
C PHE A 46 -4.29 9.11 15.86
N THR A 47 -4.83 7.90 15.83
CA THR A 47 -4.99 7.01 16.99
C THR A 47 -4.19 5.72 16.89
N LYS A 48 -3.72 5.39 15.69
CA LYS A 48 -2.92 4.20 15.39
C LYS A 48 -1.74 4.55 14.50
N MET A 49 -0.67 3.76 14.64
CA MET A 49 0.51 3.91 13.80
C MET A 49 1.18 2.56 13.50
N LEU A 50 2.07 2.56 12.52
CA LEU A 50 3.05 1.50 12.25
C LEU A 50 4.46 2.04 12.43
N ASN A 51 5.34 1.17 12.95
CA ASN A 51 6.78 1.35 12.97
C ASN A 51 7.23 2.67 13.61
N GLU A 52 6.60 3.06 14.74
CA GLU A 52 6.95 4.30 15.48
C GLU A 52 6.90 5.57 14.61
N ALA A 53 5.85 5.71 13.82
CA ALA A 53 5.67 6.83 12.89
C ALA A 53 5.60 8.20 13.60
N ASP A 54 5.15 8.24 14.85
CA ASP A 54 5.10 9.43 15.70
C ASP A 54 6.46 10.12 15.87
N LYS A 55 7.56 9.34 15.81
CA LYS A 55 8.92 9.86 15.92
C LYS A 55 9.44 10.53 14.64
N GLN A 56 8.70 10.40 13.54
CA GLN A 56 9.12 10.84 12.20
C GLN A 56 8.29 12.00 11.66
N VAL A 57 7.39 12.55 12.46
CA VAL A 57 6.48 13.61 12.03
C VAL A 57 6.63 14.85 12.88
N SER A 58 6.39 15.99 12.26
CA SER A 58 6.24 17.27 12.92
C SER A 58 5.24 18.12 12.16
N GLU A 59 4.62 19.09 12.83
CA GLU A 59 3.73 20.05 12.17
C GLU A 59 4.22 21.48 12.44
N LYS A 60 4.20 22.30 11.38
CA LYS A 60 4.45 23.73 11.49
C LYS A 60 3.54 24.47 10.51
N ALA A 61 2.79 25.44 11.03
CA ALA A 61 1.89 26.30 10.25
C ALA A 61 0.90 25.50 9.36
N GLY A 62 0.36 24.39 9.87
CA GLY A 62 -0.61 23.55 9.16
C GLY A 62 -0.01 22.62 8.10
N VAL A 63 1.32 22.54 8.02
CA VAL A 63 2.04 21.59 7.17
C VAL A 63 2.67 20.51 8.03
N ILE A 64 2.30 19.27 7.79
CA ILE A 64 2.90 18.09 8.41
C ILE A 64 4.11 17.70 7.58
N THR A 65 5.27 17.61 8.19
CA THR A 65 6.49 17.05 7.59
C THR A 65 6.66 15.63 8.09
N PHE A 66 6.79 14.67 7.16
CA PHE A 66 6.96 13.25 7.45
C PHE A 66 8.27 12.75 6.86
N PHE A 67 9.19 12.32 7.70
CA PHE A 67 10.49 11.79 7.31
C PHE A 67 10.43 10.27 7.12
N ALA A 68 10.87 9.78 5.96
CA ALA A 68 11.08 8.36 5.68
C ALA A 68 12.57 8.10 5.46
N PRO A 69 13.24 7.31 6.32
CA PRO A 69 14.58 6.80 6.04
C PRO A 69 14.56 5.78 4.90
N GLU A 70 15.71 5.49 4.34
CA GLU A 70 15.84 4.44 3.32
C GLU A 70 15.32 3.08 3.81
N LYS A 71 14.89 2.22 2.87
CA LYS A 71 14.32 0.88 3.12
C LYS A 71 13.01 0.88 3.90
N THR A 72 12.22 1.92 3.70
CA THR A 72 10.85 2.01 4.22
C THR A 72 9.84 1.79 3.10
N ASP A 73 9.01 0.75 3.23
CA ASP A 73 7.98 0.39 2.27
C ASP A 73 6.86 -0.48 2.90
N LEU A 74 5.72 -0.52 2.21
CA LEU A 74 4.64 -1.50 2.37
C LEU A 74 4.40 -2.18 1.02
N PHE A 75 4.86 -3.40 0.87
CA PHE A 75 4.71 -4.17 -0.35
C PHE A 75 4.77 -5.67 -0.07
N ILE A 76 3.93 -6.47 -0.70
CA ILE A 76 4.00 -7.93 -0.67
C ILE A 76 4.24 -8.41 -2.10
N ASP A 77 5.47 -8.78 -2.38
CA ASP A 77 5.91 -9.21 -3.70
C ASP A 77 5.06 -10.37 -4.24
N PRO A 78 4.45 -10.24 -5.42
CA PRO A 78 3.65 -11.32 -6.01
C PRO A 78 4.49 -12.48 -6.57
N ASN A 79 5.82 -12.33 -6.65
CA ASN A 79 6.72 -13.35 -7.20
C ASN A 79 7.31 -14.24 -6.10
N ASP A 80 8.55 -13.95 -5.70
CA ASP A 80 9.35 -14.79 -4.81
C ASP A 80 9.60 -14.16 -3.43
N ALA A 81 8.81 -13.19 -3.08
CA ALA A 81 8.84 -12.43 -1.82
C ALA A 81 10.12 -11.59 -1.56
N LYS A 82 11.05 -11.49 -2.52
CA LYS A 82 12.32 -10.76 -2.34
C LYS A 82 12.14 -9.28 -2.08
N LEU A 83 11.09 -8.67 -2.61
CA LEU A 83 10.76 -7.26 -2.44
C LEU A 83 9.71 -7.03 -1.35
N THR A 84 9.28 -8.07 -0.62
CA THR A 84 8.30 -7.93 0.45
C THR A 84 8.87 -7.08 1.58
N ALA A 85 8.14 -6.02 1.95
CA ALA A 85 8.50 -5.08 3.01
C ALA A 85 7.26 -4.66 3.81
N ASN A 86 7.46 -4.46 5.12
CA ASN A 86 6.45 -3.92 6.04
C ASN A 86 7.06 -2.86 6.98
N THR A 87 7.99 -2.09 6.44
CA THR A 87 8.83 -1.16 7.20
C THR A 87 8.34 0.29 7.11
N ALA A 88 7.33 0.59 6.28
CA ALA A 88 6.80 1.94 6.16
C ALA A 88 6.25 2.44 7.50
N LYS A 89 6.48 3.71 7.75
CA LYS A 89 5.98 4.43 8.89
C LYS A 89 4.65 5.07 8.50
N VAL A 90 3.58 4.72 9.18
CA VAL A 90 2.23 5.17 8.81
C VAL A 90 1.50 5.70 10.04
N LEU A 91 0.87 6.85 9.91
CA LEU A 91 -0.09 7.37 10.89
C LEU A 91 -1.51 7.11 10.39
N PHE A 92 -2.37 6.61 11.25
CA PHE A 92 -3.76 6.29 10.94
C PHE A 92 -4.76 6.94 11.88
N THR A 93 -5.89 7.33 11.32
CA THR A 93 -7.15 7.51 12.03
C THR A 93 -8.07 6.33 11.72
N GLU A 94 -8.94 5.98 12.67
CA GLU A 94 -9.89 4.88 12.51
C GLU A 94 -11.22 5.42 11.96
N VAL A 95 -11.82 4.68 11.02
CA VAL A 95 -13.13 4.99 10.46
C VAL A 95 -14.08 3.79 10.62
N ASP A 96 -15.35 4.06 10.89
CA ASP A 96 -16.42 3.06 10.85
C ASP A 96 -16.83 2.83 9.40
N ASN A 97 -16.29 1.78 8.78
CA ASN A 97 -16.53 1.43 7.38
C ASN A 97 -17.98 1.01 7.08
N THR A 98 -18.86 0.94 8.09
CA THR A 98 -20.32 0.78 7.89
C THR A 98 -21.01 2.10 7.57
N LYS A 99 -20.25 3.20 7.55
CA LYS A 99 -20.71 4.54 7.19
C LYS A 99 -19.90 5.07 6.01
N PRO A 100 -20.45 5.98 5.21
CA PRO A 100 -19.69 6.66 4.19
C PRO A 100 -18.53 7.46 4.80
N PHE A 101 -17.48 7.64 4.04
CA PHE A 101 -16.40 8.57 4.38
C PHE A 101 -15.67 9.09 3.14
N THR A 102 -15.06 10.25 3.27
CA THR A 102 -14.09 10.78 2.31
C THR A 102 -12.89 11.30 3.08
N PHE A 103 -11.69 10.83 2.70
CA PHE A 103 -10.43 11.32 3.23
C PHE A 103 -9.62 11.94 2.11
N SER A 104 -9.19 13.17 2.26
CA SER A 104 -8.40 13.90 1.25
C SER A 104 -7.21 14.62 1.87
N VAL A 105 -6.19 14.81 1.05
CA VAL A 105 -4.93 15.44 1.45
C VAL A 105 -4.23 16.07 0.24
N LYS A 106 -3.53 17.17 0.44
CA LYS A 106 -2.50 17.65 -0.46
C LYS A 106 -1.16 17.08 -0.03
N MET A 107 -0.44 16.42 -0.94
CA MET A 107 0.84 15.76 -0.65
C MET A 107 1.94 16.25 -1.61
N LYS A 108 3.14 16.45 -1.03
CA LYS A 108 4.33 16.89 -1.73
C LYS A 108 5.53 16.08 -1.24
N PRO A 109 5.90 15.00 -1.93
CA PRO A 109 7.08 14.23 -1.58
C PRO A 109 8.36 15.02 -1.86
N GLY A 110 9.37 14.86 -1.01
CA GLY A 110 10.71 15.38 -1.22
C GLY A 110 11.52 14.48 -2.14
N PHE A 111 11.26 14.59 -3.45
CA PHE A 111 11.98 13.82 -4.45
C PHE A 111 13.46 14.22 -4.51
N THR A 112 14.34 13.24 -4.67
CA THR A 112 15.79 13.44 -4.81
C THR A 112 16.30 12.78 -6.10
N PRO A 113 17.42 13.25 -6.68
CA PRO A 113 17.92 12.70 -7.95
C PRO A 113 18.28 11.20 -7.89
N ASP A 114 18.62 10.69 -6.72
CA ASP A 114 18.96 9.29 -6.45
C ASP A 114 17.79 8.48 -5.84
N GLY A 115 16.65 9.14 -5.58
CA GLY A 115 15.45 8.50 -5.07
C GLY A 115 14.90 7.48 -6.06
N LEU A 116 14.47 6.33 -5.55
CA LEU A 116 13.82 5.29 -6.33
C LEU A 116 12.62 4.77 -5.55
N TYR A 117 11.42 4.99 -6.11
CA TYR A 117 10.12 4.69 -5.49
C TYR A 117 9.84 5.53 -4.23
N ASN A 118 10.58 6.65 -4.06
CA ASN A 118 10.29 7.61 -2.99
C ASN A 118 8.92 8.22 -3.22
N ALA A 119 8.10 8.27 -2.17
CA ALA A 119 6.72 8.74 -2.30
C ALA A 119 6.16 9.36 -1.02
N ALA A 120 5.11 10.15 -1.22
CA ALA A 120 4.10 10.45 -0.21
C ALA A 120 2.86 9.60 -0.49
N ASP A 121 2.29 9.03 0.56
CA ASP A 121 1.20 8.07 0.41
C ASP A 121 -0.02 8.45 1.24
N LEU A 122 -1.20 8.20 0.67
CA LEU A 122 -2.44 8.04 1.40
C LEU A 122 -2.73 6.55 1.48
N VAL A 123 -3.05 6.03 2.67
CA VAL A 123 -3.16 4.60 2.93
C VAL A 123 -4.54 4.25 3.48
N VAL A 124 -5.13 3.17 2.95
CA VAL A 124 -6.30 2.48 3.54
C VAL A 124 -5.85 1.10 3.97
N MET A 125 -6.06 0.71 5.23
CA MET A 125 -5.54 -0.53 5.76
C MET A 125 -6.50 -1.21 6.75
N ALA A 126 -6.80 -2.48 6.50
CA ALA A 126 -7.45 -3.36 7.45
C ALA A 126 -6.42 -4.13 8.28
N ASN A 127 -5.48 -4.78 7.61
CA ASN A 127 -4.39 -5.58 8.19
C ASN A 127 -3.20 -5.66 7.22
N ASP A 128 -2.21 -6.45 7.56
CA ASP A 128 -0.96 -6.64 6.84
C ASP A 128 -1.07 -7.25 5.44
N THR A 129 -2.19 -7.89 5.12
CA THR A 129 -2.46 -8.51 3.81
C THR A 129 -3.66 -7.91 3.08
N LEU A 130 -4.30 -6.90 3.65
CA LEU A 130 -5.45 -6.21 3.07
C LEU A 130 -5.33 -4.70 3.26
N TYR A 131 -4.71 -4.05 2.29
CA TYR A 131 -4.50 -2.59 2.29
C TYR A 131 -4.39 -2.03 0.87
N GLN A 132 -4.38 -0.72 0.78
CA GLN A 132 -4.05 0.00 -0.44
C GLN A 132 -3.25 1.26 -0.14
N LYS A 133 -2.17 1.47 -0.90
CA LYS A 133 -1.44 2.73 -0.99
C LYS A 133 -1.88 3.50 -2.23
N PHE A 134 -1.92 4.81 -2.10
CA PHE A 134 -2.12 5.77 -3.18
C PHE A 134 -0.96 6.73 -3.10
N CYS A 135 -0.03 6.61 -4.02
CA CYS A 135 1.28 7.22 -3.97
C CYS A 135 1.41 8.36 -4.98
N PHE A 136 2.09 9.41 -4.59
CA PHE A 136 2.75 10.29 -5.53
C PHE A 136 4.24 9.96 -5.46
N GLU A 137 4.78 9.35 -6.51
CA GLU A 137 6.00 8.56 -6.47
C GLU A 137 6.97 8.91 -7.58
N GLN A 138 8.26 8.83 -7.30
CA GLN A 138 9.34 8.88 -8.28
C GLN A 138 9.62 7.47 -8.82
N ASP A 139 9.38 7.26 -10.12
CA ASP A 139 9.56 5.97 -10.77
C ASP A 139 11.03 5.66 -11.11
N GLU A 140 11.28 4.47 -11.68
CA GLU A 140 12.61 3.99 -12.07
C GLU A 140 13.27 4.82 -13.19
N ARG A 141 12.55 5.74 -13.83
CA ARG A 141 13.04 6.68 -14.84
C ARG A 141 13.18 8.10 -14.31
N GLY A 142 13.00 8.28 -12.99
CA GLY A 142 13.02 9.58 -12.35
C GLY A 142 11.81 10.46 -12.70
N LYS A 143 10.70 9.86 -13.17
CA LYS A 143 9.45 10.57 -13.41
C LYS A 143 8.59 10.55 -12.16
N HIS A 144 7.94 11.66 -11.87
CA HIS A 144 6.96 11.73 -10.80
C HIS A 144 5.61 11.28 -11.35
N ARG A 145 4.97 10.31 -10.69
CA ARG A 145 3.71 9.79 -11.16
C ARG A 145 2.74 9.42 -10.04
N VAL A 146 1.50 9.34 -10.41
CA VAL A 146 0.47 8.70 -9.57
C VAL A 146 0.66 7.20 -9.67
N VAL A 147 0.80 6.54 -8.52
CA VAL A 147 0.95 5.09 -8.41
C VAL A 147 -0.08 4.57 -7.41
N THR A 148 -0.58 3.37 -7.63
CA THR A 148 -1.44 2.69 -6.65
C THR A 148 -0.98 1.26 -6.45
N VAL A 149 -0.87 0.86 -5.19
CA VAL A 149 -0.56 -0.53 -4.81
C VAL A 149 -1.73 -1.08 -4.01
N ARG A 150 -2.49 -2.00 -4.60
CA ARG A 150 -3.58 -2.69 -3.92
C ARG A 150 -3.12 -4.06 -3.47
N THR A 151 -3.14 -4.32 -2.16
CA THR A 151 -2.74 -5.60 -1.58
C THR A 151 -3.96 -6.39 -1.12
N VAL A 152 -4.12 -7.59 -1.66
CA VAL A 152 -5.07 -8.63 -1.24
C VAL A 152 -4.31 -9.95 -1.24
N GLY A 153 -3.67 -10.25 -0.11
CA GLY A 153 -2.69 -11.34 -0.03
C GLY A 153 -1.34 -10.94 -0.63
N THR A 154 -1.29 -10.55 -1.89
CA THR A 154 -0.11 -9.97 -2.57
C THR A 154 -0.43 -8.60 -3.15
N SER A 155 0.59 -7.82 -3.44
CA SER A 155 0.47 -6.48 -4.01
C SER A 155 0.22 -6.52 -5.52
N ASP A 156 -0.73 -5.70 -5.96
CA ASP A 156 -1.07 -5.40 -7.35
C ASP A 156 -0.70 -3.94 -7.59
N ASP A 157 0.43 -3.75 -8.26
CA ASP A 157 1.02 -2.44 -8.51
C ASP A 157 0.56 -1.86 -9.85
N ASN A 158 0.27 -0.57 -9.88
CA ASN A 158 -0.21 0.10 -11.07
C ASN A 158 0.33 1.53 -11.20
N ASN A 159 1.07 1.76 -12.28
CA ASN A 159 1.57 3.08 -12.66
C ASN A 159 0.52 3.83 -13.49
N HIS A 160 0.12 5.01 -13.00
CA HIS A 160 -0.77 5.95 -13.67
C HIS A 160 -0.01 7.10 -14.33
N GLU A 161 -0.65 8.25 -14.41
CA GLU A 161 -0.16 9.45 -15.08
C GLU A 161 1.18 9.95 -14.53
N VAL A 162 2.01 10.44 -15.44
CA VAL A 162 3.18 11.26 -15.11
C VAL A 162 2.72 12.68 -14.81
N VAL A 163 3.12 13.22 -13.69
CA VAL A 163 2.76 14.55 -13.21
C VAL A 163 3.96 15.49 -13.28
N ASN A 164 3.76 16.65 -13.91
CA ASN A 164 4.82 17.64 -14.11
C ASN A 164 4.82 18.77 -13.05
N GLN A 165 4.42 18.43 -11.82
CA GLN A 165 4.49 19.33 -10.66
C GLN A 165 4.96 18.55 -9.43
N ASP A 166 5.31 19.24 -8.36
CA ASP A 166 5.93 18.65 -7.17
C ASP A 166 4.92 18.28 -6.07
N PHE A 167 3.62 18.50 -6.29
CA PHE A 167 2.54 18.14 -5.39
C PHE A 167 1.32 17.64 -6.14
N ILE A 168 0.46 16.89 -5.47
CA ILE A 168 -0.89 16.54 -5.91
C ILE A 168 -1.86 16.61 -4.74
N TYR A 169 -3.15 16.70 -5.07
CA TYR A 169 -4.21 16.37 -4.14
C TYR A 169 -4.62 14.92 -4.36
N TYR A 170 -4.82 14.20 -3.27
CA TYR A 170 -5.35 12.84 -3.31
C TYR A 170 -6.62 12.73 -2.48
N LYS A 171 -7.57 11.90 -2.94
CA LYS A 171 -8.85 11.69 -2.26
C LYS A 171 -9.26 10.22 -2.37
N ILE A 172 -9.75 9.66 -1.27
CA ILE A 172 -10.44 8.37 -1.22
C ILE A 172 -11.84 8.62 -0.71
N SER A 173 -12.84 8.01 -1.35
CA SER A 173 -14.24 8.09 -0.93
C SER A 173 -14.88 6.70 -0.92
N SER A 174 -15.74 6.46 0.07
CA SER A 174 -16.51 5.23 0.23
C SER A 174 -17.96 5.52 0.52
N ASP A 175 -18.87 4.81 -0.16
CA ASP A 175 -20.32 4.75 0.14
C ASP A 175 -20.68 3.51 0.95
N THR A 176 -19.75 2.84 1.58
CA THR A 176 -19.82 1.54 2.28
C THR A 176 -19.76 0.30 1.38
N ARG A 177 -20.10 0.41 0.11
CA ARG A 177 -20.14 -0.69 -0.88
C ARG A 177 -19.00 -0.60 -1.88
N THR A 178 -18.59 0.63 -2.18
CA THR A 178 -17.61 0.99 -3.20
C THR A 178 -16.55 1.87 -2.57
N ILE A 179 -15.31 1.67 -2.95
CA ILE A 179 -14.23 2.62 -2.72
C ILE A 179 -13.75 3.15 -4.06
N ALA A 180 -13.61 4.45 -4.14
CA ALA A 180 -12.95 5.10 -5.25
C ALA A 180 -11.84 6.02 -4.75
N SER A 181 -10.82 6.18 -5.58
CA SER A 181 -9.72 7.11 -5.33
C SER A 181 -9.49 8.01 -6.53
N TYR A 182 -9.03 9.20 -6.24
CA TYR A 182 -8.85 10.26 -7.22
C TYR A 182 -7.60 11.05 -6.90
N TYR A 183 -6.94 11.55 -7.96
CA TYR A 183 -5.98 12.62 -7.81
C TYR A 183 -6.49 13.90 -8.49
N SER A 184 -5.92 15.02 -8.11
CA SER A 184 -6.17 16.31 -8.73
C SER A 184 -4.89 17.15 -8.74
N LEU A 185 -4.70 17.96 -9.78
CA LEU A 185 -3.57 18.88 -9.89
C LEU A 185 -3.84 20.24 -9.23
N ASP A 186 -5.12 20.57 -9.04
CA ASP A 186 -5.55 21.88 -8.53
C ASP A 186 -6.50 21.81 -7.32
N GLY A 187 -6.86 20.60 -6.89
CA GLY A 187 -7.80 20.35 -5.81
C GLY A 187 -9.28 20.57 -6.18
N LYS A 188 -9.59 20.78 -7.46
CA LYS A 188 -10.95 21.07 -7.97
C LYS A 188 -11.40 20.01 -8.96
N GLU A 189 -10.65 19.81 -10.05
CA GLU A 189 -10.93 18.78 -11.03
C GLU A 189 -10.29 17.46 -10.62
N TRP A 190 -11.09 16.40 -10.52
CA TRP A 190 -10.65 15.10 -10.03
C TRP A 190 -10.57 14.06 -11.15
N GLN A 191 -9.49 13.33 -11.16
CA GLN A 191 -9.26 12.21 -12.07
C GLN A 191 -9.39 10.91 -11.29
N MET A 192 -10.31 10.03 -11.68
CA MET A 192 -10.48 8.73 -11.04
C MET A 192 -9.26 7.84 -11.31
N VAL A 193 -8.70 7.29 -10.26
CA VAL A 193 -7.55 6.37 -10.31
C VAL A 193 -7.99 4.93 -10.16
N ARG A 194 -8.82 4.63 -9.16
CA ARG A 194 -9.37 3.30 -8.94
C ARG A 194 -10.83 3.38 -8.47
N LEU A 195 -11.58 2.35 -8.86
CA LEU A 195 -12.94 2.08 -8.40
C LEU A 195 -13.06 0.57 -8.15
N TYR A 196 -13.37 0.17 -6.93
CA TYR A 196 -13.48 -1.24 -6.59
C TYR A 196 -14.49 -1.48 -5.44
N ARG A 197 -14.90 -2.74 -5.30
CA ARG A 197 -15.81 -3.15 -4.22
C ARG A 197 -15.12 -2.97 -2.86
N ASN A 198 -15.82 -2.35 -1.93
CA ASN A 198 -15.40 -2.26 -0.53
C ASN A 198 -15.62 -3.61 0.16
N ASN A 199 -14.54 -4.38 0.33
CA ASN A 199 -14.51 -5.65 1.06
C ASN A 199 -13.75 -5.52 2.39
N TYR A 200 -13.48 -4.30 2.84
CA TYR A 200 -12.81 -4.06 4.12
C TYR A 200 -13.76 -4.31 5.31
N PRO A 201 -13.20 -4.70 6.48
CA PRO A 201 -13.98 -4.88 7.69
C PRO A 201 -14.55 -3.56 8.22
N LYS A 202 -15.43 -3.66 9.25
CA LYS A 202 -16.05 -2.50 9.91
C LYS A 202 -15.00 -1.51 10.43
N ASN A 203 -13.98 -2.00 11.13
CA ASN A 203 -12.92 -1.16 11.70
C ASN A 203 -11.82 -1.01 10.64
N LEU A 204 -11.82 0.10 9.96
CA LEU A 204 -10.87 0.42 8.89
C LEU A 204 -10.00 1.58 9.33
N LYS A 205 -8.78 1.61 8.84
CA LYS A 205 -7.83 2.69 9.09
C LYS A 205 -7.54 3.42 7.80
N VAL A 206 -7.53 4.74 7.87
CA VAL A 206 -7.09 5.62 6.78
C VAL A 206 -5.98 6.52 7.31
N GLY A 207 -4.99 6.83 6.47
CA GLY A 207 -3.85 7.57 6.99
C GLY A 207 -2.87 8.04 5.94
N ILE A 208 -1.74 8.54 6.41
CA ILE A 208 -0.66 9.08 5.61
C ILE A 208 0.66 8.40 5.92
N SER A 209 1.52 8.31 4.91
CA SER A 209 2.87 7.75 5.01
C SER A 209 3.83 8.48 4.08
N SER A 210 5.11 8.43 4.40
CA SER A 210 6.19 8.73 3.48
C SER A 210 7.06 7.48 3.34
N GLN A 211 7.55 7.18 2.14
CA GLN A 211 8.36 6.00 1.88
C GLN A 211 9.63 6.32 1.06
N ALA A 212 10.67 5.53 1.31
CA ALA A 212 11.93 5.50 0.57
C ALA A 212 12.41 4.05 0.45
N PRO A 213 11.83 3.25 -0.48
CA PRO A 213 12.02 1.80 -0.52
C PRO A 213 13.45 1.34 -0.78
N GLN A 214 14.18 2.06 -1.60
CA GLN A 214 15.48 1.59 -2.10
C GLN A 214 16.66 2.44 -1.60
N LYS A 215 16.70 3.72 -1.96
CA LYS A 215 17.82 4.62 -1.71
C LYS A 215 17.35 6.01 -1.28
N GLY A 216 18.23 6.68 -0.57
CA GLY A 216 18.01 8.03 -0.09
C GLY A 216 17.00 8.09 1.03
N VAL A 217 16.48 9.27 1.23
CA VAL A 217 15.40 9.54 2.20
C VAL A 217 14.28 10.26 1.47
N CYS A 218 13.06 10.19 2.02
CA CYS A 218 11.96 11.00 1.52
C CYS A 218 11.42 11.85 2.67
N VAL A 219 11.35 13.17 2.45
CA VAL A 219 10.74 14.11 3.37
C VAL A 219 9.48 14.66 2.73
N SER A 220 8.36 14.06 3.08
CA SER A 220 7.08 14.44 2.48
C SER A 220 6.38 15.52 3.29
N GLU A 221 5.72 16.45 2.60
CA GLU A 221 4.85 17.46 3.19
C GLU A 221 3.40 17.08 2.93
N PHE A 222 2.57 17.16 3.97
CA PHE A 222 1.12 16.95 3.89
C PHE A 222 0.41 18.17 4.43
N SER A 223 -0.62 18.61 3.74
CA SER A 223 -1.44 19.76 4.15
C SER A 223 -2.88 19.57 3.66
N GLU A 224 -3.76 20.44 4.10
CA GLU A 224 -5.17 20.45 3.70
C GLU A 224 -5.87 19.09 3.92
N LEU A 225 -5.51 18.39 5.03
CA LEU A 225 -6.13 17.13 5.39
C LEU A 225 -7.60 17.35 5.74
N ARG A 226 -8.46 16.49 5.21
CA ARG A 226 -9.90 16.51 5.53
C ARG A 226 -10.44 15.10 5.62
N LEU A 227 -11.15 14.82 6.68
CA LEU A 227 -11.94 13.59 6.86
C LEU A 227 -13.40 13.99 7.08
N SER A 228 -14.29 13.48 6.25
CA SER A 228 -15.73 13.65 6.38
C SER A 228 -16.45 12.31 6.46
N THR A 229 -17.68 12.31 6.98
CA THR A 229 -18.58 11.14 7.01
C THR A 229 -19.52 11.11 5.78
N GLU A 230 -19.11 11.77 4.71
CA GLU A 230 -19.86 11.86 3.45
C GLU A 230 -19.08 11.14 2.35
N THR A 231 -19.79 10.62 1.36
CA THR A 231 -19.22 10.10 0.12
C THR A 231 -19.34 11.17 -0.98
N VAL A 232 -18.54 10.99 -2.06
CA VAL A 232 -18.78 11.75 -3.30
C VAL A 232 -20.13 11.38 -3.91
N GLY A 233 -20.79 12.32 -4.55
CA GLY A 233 -22.07 12.12 -5.23
C GLY A 233 -21.93 11.36 -6.55
N ASP A 234 -20.90 11.68 -7.32
CA ASP A 234 -20.55 11.01 -8.57
C ASP A 234 -19.18 10.32 -8.46
N PHE A 235 -19.17 8.99 -8.38
CA PHE A 235 -17.96 8.20 -8.30
C PHE A 235 -17.08 8.26 -9.56
N ARG A 236 -17.63 8.64 -10.71
CA ARG A 236 -16.84 8.78 -11.95
C ARG A 236 -16.13 10.11 -12.01
N MET A 237 -16.76 11.15 -11.50
CA MET A 237 -16.20 12.50 -11.49
C MET A 237 -15.46 12.82 -10.19
N GLY A 238 -15.75 12.10 -9.10
CA GLY A 238 -15.17 12.39 -7.79
C GLY A 238 -15.75 13.62 -7.09
N GLU A 239 -17.01 13.97 -7.39
CA GLU A 239 -17.71 15.16 -6.90
C GLU A 239 -18.91 14.78 -6.03
#